data_af0f2d147eab0d151aa0715d7036a03c
#
_entry.id   af0f2d147eab0d151aa0715d7036a03c
#
_cell.length_a   1.000
_cell.length_b   1.000
_cell.length_c   1.000
_cell.angle_alpha   90.00
_cell.angle_beta   90.00
_cell.angle_gamma   90.00
#
_symmetry.space_group_name_H-M   'P 1'
#
loop_
_entity.id
_entity.type
_entity.pdbx_description
1 polymer ?
#
loop_
_entity_poly.entity_id
_entity_poly.type
_entity_poly.pdbx_seq_one_letter_code
_entity_poly.pdbx_strand_id
1 'polypeptide(L)'
;KEIITKTAKEVFAEEGLEIPFKVGTMIEIPRAALTADKIAQYAEYFSFGTNDLTQMTFGYSRDDINSFLPSYLQNKILDVDPFQVLDQEGVGQLVKMAVEKGHQTRPDIKCGICGEHGGEPSSVRFCHRAGLGYVSCPPFRVPTARLAAAQAAVEE
;
A
#
# COMPACT_ATOMS: atom_id res chain seq x y z
N LYS A 1 2.81 -0.29 19.81
CA LYS A 1 1.36 -0.11 20.04
C LYS A 1 1.09 0.46 21.42
N GLU A 2 1.64 -0.12 22.47
CA GLU A 2 1.42 0.32 23.86
C GLU A 2 1.69 1.81 24.07
N ILE A 3 2.83 2.31 23.58
CA ILE A 3 3.20 3.74 23.68
C ILE A 3 2.15 4.62 23.00
N ILE A 4 1.77 4.30 21.76
CA ILE A 4 0.77 5.07 21.01
C ILE A 4 -0.55 5.09 21.76
N THR A 5 -1.01 3.92 22.23
CA THR A 5 -2.28 3.82 22.97
C THR A 5 -2.24 4.59 24.28
N LYS A 6 -1.12 4.56 25.00
CA LYS A 6 -0.94 5.31 26.24
C LYS A 6 -1.00 6.81 25.98
N THR A 7 -0.18 7.29 25.05
CA THR A 7 -0.12 8.72 24.70
C THR A 7 -1.48 9.24 24.22
N ALA A 8 -2.19 8.47 23.37
CA ALA A 8 -3.53 8.86 22.93
C ALA A 8 -4.50 9.04 24.10
N LYS A 9 -4.50 8.12 25.08
CA LYS A 9 -5.34 8.21 26.25
C LYS A 9 -4.99 9.42 27.14
N GLU A 10 -3.71 9.73 27.28
CA GLU A 10 -3.26 10.91 28.02
C GLU A 10 -3.78 12.20 27.36
N VAL A 11 -3.61 12.34 26.05
CA VAL A 11 -4.11 13.49 25.28
C VAL A 11 -5.64 13.59 25.34
N PHE A 12 -6.35 12.47 25.22
CA PHE A 12 -7.82 12.47 25.33
C PHE A 12 -8.30 12.93 26.70
N ALA A 13 -7.61 12.54 27.77
CA ALA A 13 -7.93 12.97 29.11
C ALA A 13 -7.67 14.47 29.32
N GLU A 14 -6.59 15.01 28.75
CA GLU A 14 -6.24 16.43 28.80
C GLU A 14 -7.26 17.28 28.02
N GLU A 15 -7.66 16.84 26.83
CA GLU A 15 -8.57 17.57 25.95
C GLU A 15 -10.07 17.34 26.27
N GLY A 16 -10.38 16.43 27.17
CA GLY A 16 -11.77 16.12 27.58
C GLY A 16 -12.60 15.50 26.45
N LEU A 17 -11.96 14.75 25.55
CA LEU A 17 -12.62 14.09 24.43
C LEU A 17 -12.05 12.67 24.22
N GLU A 18 -12.79 11.83 23.50
CA GLU A 18 -12.34 10.50 23.10
C GLU A 18 -12.62 10.30 21.62
N ILE A 19 -11.57 9.94 20.86
CA ILE A 19 -11.65 9.70 19.42
C ILE A 19 -11.30 8.24 19.17
N PRO A 20 -12.18 7.46 18.51
CA PRO A 20 -11.83 6.09 18.11
C PRO A 20 -10.70 6.11 17.09
N PHE A 21 -9.64 5.36 17.34
CA PHE A 21 -8.48 5.24 16.45
C PHE A 21 -8.02 3.79 16.35
N LYS A 22 -7.25 3.52 15.29
CA LYS A 22 -6.59 2.23 15.06
C LYS A 22 -5.10 2.41 14.98
N VAL A 23 -4.36 1.43 15.46
CA VAL A 23 -2.89 1.37 15.33
C VAL A 23 -2.54 0.30 14.31
N GLY A 24 -2.04 0.72 13.18
CA GLY A 24 -1.58 -0.17 12.12
C GLY A 24 -0.12 0.07 11.76
N THR A 25 0.30 -0.48 10.64
CA THR A 25 1.67 -0.32 10.16
C THR A 25 1.73 -0.29 8.63
N MET A 26 2.84 0.24 8.10
CA MET A 26 3.17 0.08 6.69
C MET A 26 3.75 -1.31 6.42
N ILE A 27 3.34 -1.87 5.29
CA ILE A 27 4.00 -3.01 4.65
C ILE A 27 4.71 -2.46 3.42
N GLU A 28 6.00 -2.21 3.56
CA GLU A 28 6.78 -1.49 2.56
C GLU A 28 8.14 -2.12 2.27
N ILE A 29 8.46 -3.22 2.94
CA ILE A 29 9.62 -4.04 2.65
C ILE A 29 9.20 -5.49 2.40
N PRO A 30 9.88 -6.25 1.52
CA PRO A 30 9.52 -7.62 1.19
C PRO A 30 9.41 -8.52 2.42
N ARG A 31 10.32 -8.36 3.40
CA ARG A 31 10.27 -9.13 4.64
C ARG A 31 8.97 -8.90 5.42
N ALA A 32 8.45 -7.68 5.46
CA ALA A 32 7.18 -7.40 6.13
C ALA A 32 6.01 -8.12 5.43
N ALA A 33 5.98 -8.12 4.10
CA ALA A 33 4.98 -8.87 3.33
C ALA A 33 5.05 -10.38 3.60
N LEU A 34 6.26 -10.95 3.63
CA LEU A 34 6.49 -12.37 3.90
C LEU A 34 6.08 -12.79 5.32
N THR A 35 6.11 -11.89 6.29
CA THR A 35 5.79 -12.14 7.71
C THR A 35 4.55 -11.39 8.17
N ALA A 36 3.65 -11.04 7.25
CA ALA A 36 2.45 -10.24 7.53
C ALA A 36 1.50 -10.90 8.54
N ASP A 37 1.45 -12.23 8.59
CA ASP A 37 0.75 -13.01 9.62
C ASP A 37 1.19 -12.64 11.04
N LYS A 38 2.50 -12.52 11.26
CA LYS A 38 3.04 -12.14 12.57
C LYS A 38 2.77 -10.68 12.91
N ILE A 39 2.82 -9.80 11.91
CA ILE A 39 2.55 -8.38 12.08
C ILE A 39 1.07 -8.13 12.38
N ALA A 40 0.16 -8.88 11.73
CA ALA A 40 -1.29 -8.78 11.93
C ALA A 40 -1.76 -9.13 13.35
N GLN A 41 -0.94 -9.85 14.13
CA GLN A 41 -1.24 -10.09 15.55
C GLN A 41 -1.32 -8.78 16.35
N TYR A 42 -0.59 -7.75 15.93
CA TYR A 42 -0.48 -6.47 16.63
C TYR A 42 -1.09 -5.31 15.86
N ALA A 43 -1.01 -5.31 14.53
CA ALA A 43 -1.54 -4.26 13.67
C ALA A 43 -3.04 -4.42 13.45
N GLU A 44 -3.75 -3.29 13.39
CA GLU A 44 -5.20 -3.23 13.16
C GLU A 44 -5.54 -2.85 11.72
N TYR A 45 -4.53 -2.39 10.96
CA TYR A 45 -4.60 -2.20 9.52
C TYR A 45 -3.20 -2.30 8.90
N PHE A 46 -3.17 -2.57 7.60
CA PHE A 46 -1.98 -2.46 6.76
C PHE A 46 -2.12 -1.32 5.76
N SER A 47 -1.07 -0.53 5.62
CA SER A 47 -0.90 0.41 4.53
C SER A 47 0.28 -0.01 3.69
N PHE A 48 0.05 -0.37 2.42
CA PHE A 48 1.15 -0.76 1.54
C PHE A 48 1.90 0.47 1.05
N GLY A 49 3.15 0.65 1.49
CA GLY A 49 4.08 1.67 1.00
C GLY A 49 4.74 1.18 -0.30
N THR A 50 4.00 1.28 -1.40
CA THR A 50 4.40 0.63 -2.65
C THR A 50 5.62 1.25 -3.31
N ASN A 51 5.97 2.50 -2.99
CA ASN A 51 7.21 3.09 -3.47
C ASN A 51 8.43 2.34 -2.92
N ASP A 52 8.47 2.15 -1.59
CA ASP A 52 9.60 1.46 -0.95
C ASP A 52 9.55 -0.04 -1.21
N LEU A 53 8.37 -0.63 -1.27
CA LEU A 53 8.22 -2.04 -1.64
C LEU A 53 8.73 -2.30 -3.07
N THR A 54 8.46 -1.40 -4.02
CA THR A 54 9.00 -1.44 -5.39
C THR A 54 10.51 -1.30 -5.38
N GLN A 55 11.04 -0.28 -4.69
CA GLN A 55 12.48 -0.04 -4.56
C GLN A 55 13.21 -1.29 -4.05
N MET A 56 12.70 -1.90 -3.00
CA MET A 56 13.32 -3.08 -2.38
C MET A 56 13.16 -4.35 -3.22
N THR A 57 12.07 -4.47 -3.97
CA THR A 57 11.83 -5.65 -4.82
C THR A 57 12.66 -5.62 -6.08
N PHE A 58 12.80 -4.47 -6.73
CA PHE A 58 13.66 -4.29 -7.90
C PHE A 58 15.14 -4.11 -7.55
N GLY A 59 15.45 -3.77 -6.29
CA GLY A 59 16.81 -3.37 -5.90
C GLY A 59 17.21 -2.02 -6.50
N TYR A 60 16.25 -1.14 -6.76
CA TYR A 60 16.48 0.20 -7.32
C TYR A 60 16.50 1.25 -6.20
N SER A 61 17.34 2.27 -6.38
CA SER A 61 17.29 3.48 -5.56
C SER A 61 16.44 4.54 -6.25
N ARG A 62 15.46 5.10 -5.55
CA ARG A 62 14.65 6.21 -6.08
C ARG A 62 15.47 7.47 -6.34
N ASP A 63 16.56 7.65 -5.61
CA ASP A 63 17.46 8.79 -5.80
C ASP A 63 18.30 8.64 -7.06
N ASP A 64 18.65 7.41 -7.44
CA ASP A 64 19.54 7.10 -8.55
C ASP A 64 18.80 6.70 -9.84
N ILE A 65 17.49 6.43 -9.76
CA ILE A 65 16.72 5.86 -10.88
C ILE A 65 16.77 6.70 -12.14
N ASN A 66 16.84 8.01 -12.01
CA ASN A 66 16.92 8.93 -13.14
C ASN A 66 18.18 8.75 -14.00
N SER A 67 19.21 8.10 -13.47
CA SER A 67 20.45 7.82 -14.19
C SER A 67 20.33 6.68 -15.20
N PHE A 68 19.42 5.74 -15.00
CA PHE A 68 19.31 4.52 -15.84
C PHE A 68 17.89 4.26 -16.38
N LEU A 69 16.82 4.63 -15.66
CA LEU A 69 15.44 4.33 -16.06
C LEU A 69 15.07 4.85 -17.45
N PRO A 70 15.45 6.09 -17.85
CA PRO A 70 15.14 6.56 -19.21
C PRO A 70 15.70 5.62 -20.30
N SER A 71 16.91 5.11 -20.08
CA SER A 71 17.53 4.14 -21.00
C SER A 71 16.79 2.80 -21.00
N TYR A 72 16.32 2.33 -19.85
CA TYR A 72 15.55 1.08 -19.74
C TYR A 72 14.22 1.17 -20.48
N LEU A 73 13.50 2.29 -20.35
CA LEU A 73 12.23 2.54 -21.05
C LEU A 73 12.46 2.67 -22.57
N GLN A 74 13.49 3.43 -22.99
CA GLN A 74 13.82 3.62 -24.40
C GLN A 74 14.19 2.31 -25.10
N ASN A 75 14.92 1.45 -24.40
CA ASN A 75 15.35 0.14 -24.93
C ASN A 75 14.32 -0.98 -24.68
N LYS A 76 13.16 -0.65 -24.13
CA LYS A 76 12.07 -1.61 -23.79
C LYS A 76 12.53 -2.75 -22.88
N ILE A 77 13.46 -2.46 -21.97
CA ILE A 77 13.84 -3.38 -20.89
C ILE A 77 12.71 -3.37 -19.82
N LEU A 78 12.11 -2.21 -19.61
CA LEU A 78 10.85 -2.03 -18.88
C LEU A 78 9.84 -1.35 -19.80
N ASP A 79 8.60 -1.81 -19.78
CA ASP A 79 7.52 -1.20 -20.57
C ASP A 79 7.04 0.12 -19.95
N VAL A 80 7.07 0.21 -18.62
CA VAL A 80 6.61 1.36 -17.84
C VAL A 80 7.52 1.62 -16.64
N ASP A 81 7.45 2.84 -16.12
CA ASP A 81 8.11 3.19 -14.87
C ASP A 81 7.44 2.48 -13.68
N PRO A 82 8.14 1.57 -12.98
CA PRO A 82 7.57 0.79 -11.90
C PRO A 82 7.22 1.62 -10.65
N PHE A 83 7.67 2.87 -10.57
CA PHE A 83 7.28 3.80 -9.50
C PHE A 83 6.02 4.61 -9.83
N GLN A 84 5.58 4.61 -11.09
CA GLN A 84 4.32 5.23 -11.52
C GLN A 84 3.20 4.21 -11.68
N VAL A 85 3.51 3.07 -12.27
CA VAL A 85 2.57 1.96 -12.51
C VAL A 85 3.04 0.75 -11.71
N LEU A 86 2.16 0.21 -10.85
CA LEU A 86 2.50 -0.91 -9.98
C LEU A 86 2.94 -2.13 -10.81
N ASP A 87 4.09 -2.66 -10.50
CA ASP A 87 4.51 -3.98 -10.95
C ASP A 87 3.62 -5.06 -10.34
N GLN A 88 2.66 -5.54 -11.11
CA GLN A 88 1.67 -6.51 -10.63
C GLN A 88 2.23 -7.93 -10.53
N GLU A 89 3.32 -8.24 -11.27
CA GLU A 89 3.94 -9.55 -11.30
C GLU A 89 4.87 -9.80 -10.11
N GLY A 90 5.69 -8.84 -9.73
CA GLY A 90 6.61 -8.95 -8.59
C GLY A 90 6.02 -8.34 -7.33
N VAL A 91 5.94 -7.01 -7.28
CA VAL A 91 5.43 -6.26 -6.11
C VAL A 91 3.99 -6.67 -5.80
N GLY A 92 3.16 -6.87 -6.81
CA GLY A 92 1.78 -7.29 -6.66
C GLY A 92 1.63 -8.65 -5.97
N GLN A 93 2.54 -9.59 -6.18
CA GLN A 93 2.54 -10.87 -5.46
C GLN A 93 2.78 -10.67 -3.96
N LEU A 94 3.72 -9.79 -3.60
CA LEU A 94 3.98 -9.45 -2.20
C LEU A 94 2.76 -8.80 -1.54
N VAL A 95 2.07 -7.90 -2.24
CA VAL A 95 0.84 -7.29 -1.75
C VAL A 95 -0.24 -8.34 -1.50
N LYS A 96 -0.54 -9.20 -2.49
CA LYS A 96 -1.54 -10.28 -2.34
C LYS A 96 -1.20 -11.21 -1.18
N MET A 97 0.03 -11.67 -1.11
CA MET A 97 0.51 -12.54 -0.03
C MET A 97 0.32 -11.90 1.35
N ALA A 98 0.64 -10.61 1.47
CA ALA A 98 0.48 -9.90 2.75
C ALA A 98 -0.99 -9.69 3.12
N VAL A 99 -1.87 -9.43 2.15
CA VAL A 99 -3.32 -9.36 2.36
C VAL A 99 -3.86 -10.70 2.85
N GLU A 100 -3.55 -11.79 2.17
CA GLU A 100 -3.97 -13.15 2.55
C GLU A 100 -3.50 -13.52 3.97
N LYS A 101 -2.22 -13.35 4.25
CA LYS A 101 -1.63 -13.63 5.58
C LYS A 101 -2.23 -12.74 6.68
N GLY A 102 -2.48 -11.48 6.35
CA GLY A 102 -3.13 -10.53 7.25
C GLY A 102 -4.53 -11.01 7.63
N HIS A 103 -5.36 -11.34 6.64
CA HIS A 103 -6.73 -11.84 6.87
C HIS A 103 -6.79 -13.21 7.54
N GLN A 104 -5.83 -14.10 7.29
CA GLN A 104 -5.75 -15.39 8.00
C GLN A 104 -5.56 -15.20 9.51
N THR A 105 -4.81 -14.17 9.92
CA THR A 105 -4.54 -13.89 11.33
C THR A 105 -5.59 -12.97 11.95
N ARG A 106 -6.05 -11.97 11.18
CA ARG A 106 -7.07 -10.99 11.59
C ARG A 106 -8.05 -10.80 10.43
N PRO A 107 -9.18 -11.51 10.43
CA PRO A 107 -10.15 -11.48 9.32
C PRO A 107 -10.70 -10.10 8.99
N ASP A 108 -10.76 -9.20 9.96
CA ASP A 108 -11.26 -7.82 9.82
C ASP A 108 -10.15 -6.79 9.57
N ILE A 109 -8.91 -7.20 9.33
CA ILE A 109 -7.81 -6.26 9.10
C ILE A 109 -8.09 -5.44 7.84
N LYS A 110 -7.99 -4.12 7.95
CA LYS A 110 -8.11 -3.24 6.80
C LYS A 110 -6.77 -3.15 6.08
N CYS A 111 -6.78 -3.43 4.79
CA CYS A 111 -5.63 -3.28 3.92
C CYS A 111 -5.87 -2.15 2.92
N GLY A 112 -4.88 -1.31 2.71
CA GLY A 112 -4.96 -0.24 1.73
C GLY A 112 -3.59 0.12 1.20
N ILE A 113 -3.55 0.97 0.19
CA ILE A 113 -2.32 1.40 -0.47
C ILE A 113 -2.12 2.90 -0.31
N CYS A 114 -0.89 3.31 -0.18
CA CYS A 114 -0.47 4.70 -0.29
C CYS A 114 0.71 4.83 -1.27
N GLY A 115 0.96 6.05 -1.72
CA GLY A 115 2.00 6.36 -2.70
C GLY A 115 1.44 6.64 -4.10
N GLU A 116 2.31 6.75 -5.07
CA GLU A 116 1.96 7.16 -6.44
C GLU A 116 0.95 6.21 -7.11
N HIS A 117 1.08 4.92 -6.86
CA HIS A 117 0.22 3.88 -7.42
C HIS A 117 -1.25 4.00 -7.02
N GLY A 118 -1.55 4.61 -5.85
CA GLY A 118 -2.93 4.80 -5.39
C GLY A 118 -3.79 5.73 -6.25
N GLY A 119 -3.17 6.48 -7.18
CA GLY A 119 -3.86 7.34 -8.13
C GLY A 119 -3.74 6.91 -9.59
N GLU A 120 -3.09 5.78 -9.86
CA GLU A 120 -2.88 5.25 -11.21
C GLU A 120 -3.96 4.18 -11.53
N PRO A 121 -4.69 4.29 -12.66
CA PRO A 121 -5.87 3.48 -12.91
C PRO A 121 -5.67 1.97 -12.89
N SER A 122 -4.61 1.45 -13.51
CA SER A 122 -4.35 0.00 -13.55
C SER A 122 -3.97 -0.55 -12.18
N SER A 123 -3.24 0.23 -11.42
CA SER A 123 -2.86 -0.06 -10.04
C SER A 123 -4.08 -0.06 -9.11
N VAL A 124 -5.00 0.89 -9.27
CA VAL A 124 -6.26 0.92 -8.51
C VAL A 124 -7.12 -0.30 -8.80
N ARG A 125 -7.26 -0.71 -10.08
CA ARG A 125 -7.96 -1.95 -10.45
C ARG A 125 -7.29 -3.18 -9.86
N PHE A 126 -5.96 -3.23 -9.86
CA PHE A 126 -5.23 -4.30 -9.18
C PHE A 126 -5.54 -4.34 -7.68
N CYS A 127 -5.54 -3.18 -6.99
CA CYS A 127 -5.87 -3.08 -5.58
C CYS A 127 -7.28 -3.65 -5.28
N HIS A 128 -8.25 -3.35 -6.13
CA HIS A 128 -9.60 -3.92 -6.03
C HIS A 128 -9.57 -5.44 -6.10
N ARG A 129 -8.96 -6.01 -7.15
CA ARG A 129 -8.84 -7.48 -7.32
C ARG A 129 -8.02 -8.15 -6.22
N ALA A 130 -7.09 -7.43 -5.60
CA ALA A 130 -6.30 -7.93 -4.47
C ALA A 130 -7.01 -7.82 -3.12
N GLY A 131 -8.25 -7.31 -3.09
CA GLY A 131 -9.05 -7.21 -1.87
C GLY A 131 -8.67 -6.05 -0.95
N LEU A 132 -8.04 -4.99 -1.47
CA LEU A 132 -7.77 -3.80 -0.68
C LEU A 132 -9.03 -2.97 -0.48
N GLY A 133 -9.25 -2.51 0.75
CA GLY A 133 -10.44 -1.74 1.14
C GLY A 133 -10.35 -0.25 0.83
N TYR A 134 -9.17 0.29 0.56
CA TYR A 134 -8.98 1.70 0.21
C TYR A 134 -7.71 1.96 -0.58
N VAL A 135 -7.70 3.07 -1.31
CA VAL A 135 -6.50 3.67 -1.90
C VAL A 135 -6.33 5.10 -1.39
N SER A 136 -5.10 5.51 -1.16
CA SER A 136 -4.75 6.89 -0.81
C SER A 136 -3.98 7.49 -1.99
N CYS A 137 -4.38 8.68 -2.41
CA CYS A 137 -3.73 9.39 -3.52
C CYS A 137 -3.79 10.91 -3.31
N PRO A 138 -2.96 11.68 -4.01
CA PRO A 138 -3.04 13.13 -3.99
C PRO A 138 -4.44 13.64 -4.40
N PRO A 139 -4.91 14.78 -3.86
CA PRO A 139 -6.28 15.27 -4.11
C PRO A 139 -6.65 15.38 -5.58
N PHE A 140 -5.72 15.82 -6.43
CA PHE A 140 -5.97 15.98 -7.87
C PHE A 140 -6.15 14.65 -8.61
N ARG A 141 -5.74 13.51 -8.04
CA ARG A 141 -5.93 12.16 -8.60
C ARG A 141 -7.21 11.47 -8.11
N VAL A 142 -7.90 12.03 -7.12
CA VAL A 142 -9.12 11.43 -6.55
C VAL A 142 -10.19 11.14 -7.61
N PRO A 143 -10.51 12.05 -8.57
CA PRO A 143 -11.51 11.75 -9.60
C PRO A 143 -11.11 10.52 -10.44
N THR A 144 -9.85 10.43 -10.86
CA THR A 144 -9.33 9.31 -11.66
C THR A 144 -9.36 8.01 -10.85
N ALA A 145 -8.92 8.03 -9.59
CA ALA A 145 -8.93 6.86 -8.71
C ALA A 145 -10.36 6.35 -8.47
N ARG A 146 -11.32 7.24 -8.24
CA ARG A 146 -12.74 6.87 -8.09
C ARG A 146 -13.32 6.24 -9.35
N LEU A 147 -13.00 6.80 -10.53
CA LEU A 147 -13.44 6.23 -11.80
C LEU A 147 -12.84 4.83 -12.00
N ALA A 148 -11.55 4.66 -11.77
CA ALA A 148 -10.88 3.36 -11.90
C ALA A 148 -11.45 2.31 -10.93
N ALA A 149 -11.75 2.70 -9.69
CA ALA A 149 -12.38 1.83 -8.71
C ALA A 149 -13.81 1.43 -9.12
N ALA A 150 -14.60 2.39 -9.64
CA ALA A 150 -15.94 2.10 -10.14
C ALA A 150 -15.91 1.17 -11.36
N GLN A 151 -14.96 1.36 -12.28
CA GLN A 151 -14.76 0.47 -13.42
C GLN A 151 -14.39 -0.96 -12.95
N ALA A 152 -13.48 -1.09 -12.01
CA ALA A 152 -13.10 -2.38 -11.46
C ALA A 152 -14.31 -3.13 -10.83
N ALA A 153 -15.18 -2.40 -10.13
CA ALA A 153 -16.36 -2.97 -9.49
C ALA A 153 -17.48 -3.40 -10.45
N VAL A 154 -17.48 -2.93 -11.70
CA VAL A 154 -18.47 -3.36 -12.72
C VAL A 154 -17.89 -4.38 -13.70
N GLU A 155 -16.60 -4.63 -13.68
CA GLU A 155 -15.92 -5.64 -14.49
C GLU A 155 -15.99 -7.05 -13.85
N GLU A 156 -16.46 -7.15 -12.59
CA GLU A 156 -16.71 -8.41 -11.86
C GLU A 156 -18.11 -8.96 -12.18
#